data_d993cfabe3060a12f32d80a556e3a39a
#
_entry.id   d993cfabe3060a12f32d80a556e3a39a
#
_cell.length_a   1.000
_cell.length_b   1.000
_cell.length_c   1.000
_cell.angle_alpha   90.00
_cell.angle_beta   90.00
_cell.angle_gamma   90.00
#
_symmetry.space_group_name_H-M   'P 1'
#
loop_
_entity.id
_entity.type
_entity.pdbx_description
1 polymer ?
#
loop_
_entity_poly.entity_id
_entity_poly.type
_entity_poly.pdbx_seq_one_letter_code
_entity_poly.pdbx_strand_id
1 'polypeptide(L)'
;MPCGYGLFVEAGANVLSGMGITDLLDGSTDLLRSPAGWNESNGVMIPGTMSSTYNPLETWGRSYEAIRKVNNLIAGLSDDSPLSESFKERVIAEARFVRAFLYFDLVRRYGDVPLIKELQNFDNLQALLVPRTPKSDVYDFVETELEQIGEILPYAREIPATEHGRASREAAWALNGRVLLFAERYERSAFFSKKVIDEKYFELDDDYNAL
;
A
#
# COMPACT_ATOMS: atom_id res chain seq x y z
N MET A 1 19.70 4.82 -15.37
CA MET A 1 18.47 5.54 -14.98
C MET A 1 17.87 4.80 -13.80
N PRO A 2 17.59 5.41 -12.66
CA PRO A 2 16.88 4.74 -11.59
C PRO A 2 15.43 4.58 -12.03
N CYS A 3 15.12 3.38 -12.54
CA CYS A 3 13.79 3.02 -12.99
C CYS A 3 12.78 2.98 -11.83
N GLY A 4 11.69 3.72 -11.99
CA GLY A 4 10.39 3.36 -11.44
C GLY A 4 10.14 3.53 -9.94
N TYR A 5 11.13 3.31 -9.08
CA TYR A 5 10.94 3.42 -7.62
C TYR A 5 10.90 4.87 -7.13
N GLY A 6 11.45 5.82 -7.86
CA GLY A 6 11.23 7.24 -7.57
C GLY A 6 9.74 7.59 -7.57
N LEU A 7 8.96 6.94 -8.44
CA LEU A 7 7.50 7.11 -8.46
C LEU A 7 6.80 6.45 -7.24
N PHE A 8 7.35 5.33 -6.77
CA PHE A 8 6.84 4.65 -5.56
C PHE A 8 7.25 5.40 -4.30
N VAL A 9 8.49 5.89 -4.26
CA VAL A 9 8.97 6.71 -3.14
C VAL A 9 8.23 8.03 -3.11
N GLU A 10 7.97 8.70 -4.25
CA GLU A 10 7.19 9.94 -4.27
C GLU A 10 5.69 9.70 -3.99
N ALA A 11 5.07 8.68 -4.58
CA ALA A 11 3.67 8.37 -4.29
C ALA A 11 3.52 7.73 -2.89
N GLY A 12 4.37 6.80 -2.53
CA GLY A 12 4.40 6.15 -1.22
C GLY A 12 4.95 7.05 -0.13
N ALA A 13 6.00 7.85 -0.40
CA ALA A 13 6.57 8.76 0.58
C ALA A 13 5.60 9.89 0.94
N ASN A 14 4.81 10.39 -0.03
CA ASN A 14 3.77 11.37 0.29
C ASN A 14 2.49 10.76 0.85
N VAL A 15 2.24 9.47 0.65
CA VAL A 15 1.09 8.75 1.26
C VAL A 15 1.49 8.05 2.55
N LEU A 16 2.74 7.60 2.68
CA LEU A 16 3.20 6.76 3.80
C LEU A 16 4.33 7.38 4.64
N SER A 17 5.10 8.29 4.09
CA SER A 17 6.26 8.88 4.77
C SER A 17 6.43 10.36 4.52
N GLY A 18 5.47 11.01 3.91
CA GLY A 18 5.50 12.47 3.82
C GLY A 18 5.58 13.04 5.21
N MET A 19 6.80 13.32 5.65
CA MET A 19 7.10 13.89 6.97
C MET A 19 6.24 13.30 8.10
N GLY A 20 6.56 12.05 8.48
CA GLY A 20 6.08 11.55 9.73
C GLY A 20 4.60 11.16 9.77
N ILE A 21 4.11 10.36 8.80
CA ILE A 21 2.81 9.68 9.02
C ILE A 21 2.89 8.79 10.26
N THR A 22 4.02 8.18 10.55
CA THR A 22 4.28 7.52 11.83
C THR A 22 4.12 8.51 12.97
N ASP A 23 4.77 9.67 12.91
CA ASP A 23 4.63 10.71 13.91
C ASP A 23 3.20 11.26 13.98
N LEU A 24 2.51 11.36 12.83
CA LEU A 24 1.12 11.80 12.80
C LEU A 24 0.17 10.78 13.43
N LEU A 25 0.34 9.50 13.15
CA LEU A 25 -0.53 8.46 13.69
C LEU A 25 -0.27 8.23 15.19
N ASP A 26 0.98 8.09 15.59
CA ASP A 26 1.35 7.89 16.99
C ASP A 26 1.14 9.17 17.81
N GLY A 27 1.38 10.35 17.21
CA GLY A 27 1.07 11.65 17.79
C GLY A 27 -0.42 11.94 17.94
N SER A 28 -1.28 11.11 17.28
CA SER A 28 -2.74 11.14 17.47
C SER A 28 -3.21 10.21 18.60
N THR A 29 -2.27 9.60 19.30
CA THR A 29 -2.51 8.72 20.45
C THR A 29 -1.93 9.35 21.73
N ASP A 30 -2.07 8.67 22.84
CA ASP A 30 -1.44 9.03 24.12
C ASP A 30 0.03 8.55 24.24
N LEU A 31 0.53 7.84 23.21
CA LEU A 31 1.86 7.22 23.22
C LEU A 31 2.97 8.19 22.81
N LEU A 32 2.68 9.14 21.92
CA LEU A 32 3.67 10.07 21.39
C LEU A 32 3.13 11.50 21.32
N ARG A 33 3.97 12.47 21.63
CA ARG A 33 3.74 13.87 21.31
C ARG A 33 4.90 14.42 20.48
N SER A 34 4.61 14.91 19.29
CA SER A 34 5.63 15.54 18.47
C SER A 34 6.04 16.90 19.09
N PRO A 35 7.34 17.18 19.24
CA PRO A 35 7.83 18.48 19.70
C PRO A 35 7.74 19.56 18.62
N ALA A 36 7.54 19.17 17.36
CA ALA A 36 7.50 20.10 16.24
C ALA A 36 6.13 20.80 16.15
N GLY A 37 6.13 22.11 16.34
CA GLY A 37 4.90 22.92 16.33
C GLY A 37 4.16 22.94 14.98
N TRP A 38 4.85 22.55 13.89
CA TRP A 38 4.29 22.41 12.55
C TRP A 38 3.69 21.03 12.30
N ASN A 39 3.86 20.08 13.22
CA ASN A 39 3.32 18.74 13.06
C ASN A 39 1.82 18.75 13.34
N GLU A 40 1.03 18.44 12.32
CA GLU A 40 -0.44 18.46 12.37
C GLU A 40 -1.02 17.45 13.37
N SER A 41 -0.25 16.44 13.79
CA SER A 41 -0.67 15.50 14.84
C SER A 41 -0.99 16.19 16.17
N ASN A 42 -0.28 17.27 16.49
CA ASN A 42 -0.58 18.05 17.69
C ASN A 42 -1.97 18.69 17.62
N GLY A 43 -2.46 19.01 16.40
CA GLY A 43 -3.79 19.53 16.19
C GLY A 43 -4.90 18.48 16.27
N VAL A 44 -4.58 17.23 15.93
CA VAL A 44 -5.55 16.11 15.95
C VAL A 44 -5.97 15.76 17.38
N MET A 45 -5.02 15.87 18.34
CA MET A 45 -5.29 15.61 19.75
C MET A 45 -6.10 16.70 20.46
N ILE A 46 -6.27 17.87 19.83
CA ILE A 46 -7.06 18.96 20.39
C ILE A 46 -8.54 18.73 20.04
N PRO A 47 -9.44 18.57 21.03
CA PRO A 47 -10.86 18.41 20.78
C PRO A 47 -11.43 19.52 19.87
N GLY A 48 -12.15 19.10 18.83
CA GLY A 48 -12.80 20.03 17.89
C GLY A 48 -11.97 20.49 16.69
N THR A 49 -10.73 20.03 16.54
CA THR A 49 -9.90 20.34 15.34
C THR A 49 -10.24 19.47 14.16
N MET A 50 -10.60 18.19 14.37
CA MET A 50 -11.11 17.33 13.31
C MET A 50 -12.59 17.54 13.07
N SER A 51 -12.98 17.65 11.80
CA SER A 51 -14.37 17.79 11.38
C SER A 51 -14.62 17.04 10.06
N SER A 52 -15.88 16.99 9.63
CA SER A 52 -16.23 16.42 8.31
C SER A 52 -15.62 17.18 7.12
N THR A 53 -15.18 18.40 7.35
CA THR A 53 -14.58 19.29 6.33
C THR A 53 -13.08 19.48 6.50
N TYR A 54 -12.52 19.07 7.61
CA TYR A 54 -11.08 19.16 7.89
C TYR A 54 -10.57 17.88 8.56
N ASN A 55 -9.72 17.16 7.84
CA ASN A 55 -9.02 16.00 8.32
C ASN A 55 -7.54 16.06 7.89
N PRO A 56 -6.60 16.39 8.80
CA PRO A 56 -5.18 16.48 8.47
C PRO A 56 -4.57 15.11 8.08
N LEU A 57 -5.25 14.00 8.41
CA LEU A 57 -4.84 12.64 8.05
C LEU A 57 -5.50 12.17 6.74
N GLU A 58 -6.07 13.08 5.96
CA GLU A 58 -6.72 12.76 4.69
C GLU A 58 -5.71 12.23 3.67
N THR A 59 -5.99 11.07 3.10
CA THR A 59 -5.15 10.41 2.09
C THR A 59 -5.88 10.12 0.78
N TRP A 60 -7.17 10.45 0.68
CA TRP A 60 -8.05 10.09 -0.44
C TRP A 60 -7.49 10.53 -1.80
N GLY A 61 -7.26 11.82 -1.97
CA GLY A 61 -6.81 12.38 -3.24
C GLY A 61 -5.45 11.82 -3.67
N ARG A 62 -4.50 11.77 -2.74
CA ARG A 62 -3.14 11.25 -2.97
C ARG A 62 -3.16 9.76 -3.31
N SER A 63 -4.00 8.97 -2.64
CA SER A 63 -4.12 7.53 -2.92
C SER A 63 -4.65 7.28 -4.32
N TYR A 64 -5.68 8.00 -4.77
CA TYR A 64 -6.20 7.85 -6.13
C TYR A 64 -5.24 8.38 -7.21
N GLU A 65 -4.49 9.44 -6.93
CA GLU A 65 -3.40 9.87 -7.81
C GLU A 65 -2.34 8.77 -7.97
N ALA A 66 -1.93 8.15 -6.88
CA ALA A 66 -0.98 7.05 -6.89
C ALA A 66 -1.52 5.81 -7.61
N ILE A 67 -2.78 5.41 -7.36
CA ILE A 67 -3.47 4.32 -8.07
C ILE A 67 -3.50 4.58 -9.58
N ARG A 68 -3.77 5.83 -10.00
CA ARG A 68 -3.74 6.20 -11.40
C ARG A 68 -2.32 6.03 -12.00
N LYS A 69 -1.27 6.46 -11.30
CA LYS A 69 0.12 6.27 -11.74
C LYS A 69 0.47 4.78 -11.90
N VAL A 70 0.02 3.94 -10.96
CA VAL A 70 0.17 2.49 -11.01
C VAL A 70 -0.56 1.90 -12.24
N ASN A 71 -1.82 2.27 -12.44
CA ASN A 71 -2.59 1.77 -13.59
C ASN A 71 -1.97 2.23 -14.93
N ASN A 72 -1.43 3.44 -14.99
CA ASN A 72 -0.71 3.95 -16.16
C ASN A 72 0.58 3.15 -16.41
N LEU A 73 1.35 2.82 -15.37
CA LEU A 73 2.55 1.98 -15.50
C LEU A 73 2.20 0.59 -16.04
N ILE A 74 1.18 -0.05 -15.49
CA ILE A 74 0.72 -1.38 -15.94
C ILE A 74 0.27 -1.33 -17.40
N ALA A 75 -0.51 -0.32 -17.78
CA ALA A 75 -0.97 -0.15 -19.16
C ALA A 75 0.18 0.19 -20.15
N GLY A 76 1.23 0.87 -19.66
CA GLY A 76 2.39 1.23 -20.48
C GLY A 76 3.41 0.10 -20.69
N LEU A 77 3.34 -0.98 -19.89
CA LEU A 77 4.16 -2.18 -20.05
C LEU A 77 3.50 -3.16 -21.02
N SER A 78 3.27 -2.71 -22.25
CA SER A 78 2.68 -3.51 -23.32
C SER A 78 3.64 -4.55 -23.89
N ASP A 79 3.13 -5.46 -24.69
CA ASP A 79 3.92 -6.51 -25.36
C ASP A 79 5.01 -5.93 -26.29
N ASP A 80 4.81 -4.73 -26.82
CA ASP A 80 5.78 -4.04 -27.70
C ASP A 80 6.98 -3.42 -26.94
N SER A 81 6.98 -3.47 -25.61
CA SER A 81 8.10 -2.96 -24.82
C SER A 81 9.36 -3.82 -25.02
N PRO A 82 10.55 -3.24 -25.21
CA PRO A 82 11.82 -3.97 -25.41
C PRO A 82 12.35 -4.67 -24.16
N LEU A 83 11.61 -4.64 -23.07
CA LEU A 83 11.98 -5.27 -21.80
C LEU A 83 11.69 -6.78 -21.83
N SER A 84 12.48 -7.57 -21.10
CA SER A 84 12.21 -9.01 -20.97
C SER A 84 10.88 -9.28 -20.27
N GLU A 85 10.19 -10.36 -20.65
CA GLU A 85 8.90 -10.74 -20.05
C GLU A 85 9.01 -10.90 -18.53
N SER A 86 10.05 -11.57 -18.04
CA SER A 86 10.27 -11.77 -16.61
C SER A 86 10.45 -10.45 -15.84
N PHE A 87 11.07 -9.46 -16.47
CA PHE A 87 11.20 -8.13 -15.89
C PHE A 87 9.86 -7.39 -15.87
N LYS A 88 9.08 -7.46 -16.98
CA LYS A 88 7.74 -6.87 -17.05
C LYS A 88 6.83 -7.47 -15.98
N GLU A 89 6.77 -8.82 -15.89
CA GLU A 89 5.96 -9.53 -14.89
C GLU A 89 6.31 -9.09 -13.47
N ARG A 90 7.59 -9.00 -13.15
CA ARG A 90 8.05 -8.55 -11.83
C ARG A 90 7.60 -7.11 -11.56
N VAL A 91 7.83 -6.18 -12.49
CA VAL A 91 7.46 -4.76 -12.32
C VAL A 91 5.94 -4.60 -12.20
N ILE A 92 5.17 -5.35 -12.98
CA ILE A 92 3.70 -5.37 -12.88
C ILE A 92 3.27 -5.90 -11.50
N ALA A 93 3.90 -6.98 -11.00
CA ALA A 93 3.58 -7.53 -9.69
C ALA A 93 3.89 -6.54 -8.56
N GLU A 94 5.01 -5.82 -8.63
CA GLU A 94 5.35 -4.76 -7.68
C GLU A 94 4.37 -3.58 -7.76
N ALA A 95 3.96 -3.18 -8.97
CA ALA A 95 2.95 -2.15 -9.17
C ALA A 95 1.59 -2.56 -8.57
N ARG A 96 1.18 -3.81 -8.77
CA ARG A 96 -0.04 -4.38 -8.17
C ARG A 96 0.07 -4.45 -6.64
N PHE A 97 1.24 -4.75 -6.08
CA PHE A 97 1.47 -4.72 -4.63
C PHE A 97 1.17 -3.33 -4.05
N VAL A 98 1.69 -2.28 -4.67
CA VAL A 98 1.43 -0.90 -4.23
C VAL A 98 -0.05 -0.54 -4.37
N ARG A 99 -0.70 -0.94 -5.46
CA ARG A 99 -2.14 -0.73 -5.64
C ARG A 99 -2.97 -1.41 -4.55
N ALA A 100 -2.64 -2.66 -4.25
CA ALA A 100 -3.28 -3.41 -3.16
C ALA A 100 -3.10 -2.72 -1.80
N PHE A 101 -1.89 -2.24 -1.51
CA PHE A 101 -1.60 -1.48 -0.29
C PHE A 101 -2.43 -0.19 -0.20
N LEU A 102 -2.52 0.58 -1.30
CA LEU A 102 -3.31 1.82 -1.35
C LEU A 102 -4.80 1.55 -1.15
N TYR A 103 -5.34 0.51 -1.77
CA TYR A 103 -6.75 0.12 -1.56
C TYR A 103 -7.00 -0.38 -0.14
N PHE A 104 -6.07 -1.10 0.45
CA PHE A 104 -6.17 -1.47 1.86
C PHE A 104 -6.21 -0.24 2.77
N ASP A 105 -5.35 0.74 2.56
CA ASP A 105 -5.38 1.98 3.35
C ASP A 105 -6.69 2.76 3.15
N LEU A 106 -7.18 2.86 1.91
CA LEU A 106 -8.44 3.51 1.59
C LEU A 106 -9.64 2.82 2.25
N VAL A 107 -9.79 1.49 2.08
CA VAL A 107 -10.95 0.76 2.61
C VAL A 107 -10.96 0.74 4.13
N ARG A 108 -9.80 0.66 4.77
CA ARG A 108 -9.64 0.72 6.21
C ARG A 108 -10.08 2.05 6.81
N ARG A 109 -9.84 3.17 6.10
CA ARG A 109 -10.15 4.53 6.56
C ARG A 109 -11.55 5.00 6.18
N TYR A 110 -11.99 4.67 4.97
CA TYR A 110 -13.18 5.27 4.35
C TYR A 110 -14.33 4.29 4.12
N GLY A 111 -14.14 2.99 4.41
CA GLY A 111 -15.14 1.96 4.11
C GLY A 111 -15.30 1.73 2.62
N ASP A 112 -16.51 1.88 2.09
CA ASP A 112 -16.79 1.74 0.66
C ASP A 112 -16.05 2.81 -0.15
N VAL A 113 -15.33 2.38 -1.20
CA VAL A 113 -14.50 3.27 -2.03
C VAL A 113 -14.62 2.90 -3.51
N PRO A 114 -14.49 3.86 -4.46
CA PRO A 114 -14.43 3.53 -5.88
C PRO A 114 -13.27 2.59 -6.21
N LEU A 115 -13.55 1.46 -6.87
CA LEU A 115 -12.52 0.49 -7.25
C LEU A 115 -12.15 0.65 -8.73
N ILE A 116 -11.00 1.29 -8.97
CA ILE A 116 -10.46 1.62 -10.29
C ILE A 116 -9.27 0.71 -10.59
N LYS A 117 -9.48 -0.33 -11.38
CA LYS A 117 -8.49 -1.39 -11.65
C LYS A 117 -7.63 -1.11 -12.87
N GLU A 118 -8.09 -0.22 -13.76
CA GLU A 118 -7.52 0.05 -15.06
C GLU A 118 -7.31 1.54 -15.29
N LEU A 119 -6.53 1.88 -16.29
CA LEU A 119 -6.35 3.26 -16.71
C LEU A 119 -7.66 3.79 -17.33
N GLN A 120 -8.22 4.82 -16.72
CA GLN A 120 -9.44 5.46 -17.22
C GLN A 120 -9.13 6.41 -18.39
N ASN A 121 -9.96 6.34 -19.43
CA ASN A 121 -9.90 7.26 -20.56
C ASN A 121 -10.71 8.54 -20.24
N PHE A 122 -10.07 9.70 -20.37
CA PHE A 122 -10.70 11.01 -20.13
C PHE A 122 -11.68 11.45 -21.21
N ASP A 123 -11.65 10.84 -22.40
CA ASP A 123 -12.60 11.16 -23.46
C ASP A 123 -14.03 10.70 -23.13
N ASN A 124 -14.18 9.80 -22.16
CA ASN A 124 -15.46 9.34 -21.68
C ASN A 124 -15.69 9.79 -20.22
N LEU A 125 -16.22 11.00 -20.05
CA LEU A 125 -16.49 11.58 -18.73
C LEU A 125 -17.46 10.75 -17.88
N GLN A 126 -18.39 10.03 -18.49
CA GLN A 126 -19.33 9.18 -17.75
C GLN A 126 -18.63 7.97 -17.12
N ALA A 127 -17.62 7.41 -17.78
CA ALA A 127 -16.82 6.32 -17.24
C ALA A 127 -15.90 6.75 -16.06
N LEU A 128 -15.70 8.05 -15.87
CA LEU A 128 -14.98 8.58 -14.71
C LEU A 128 -15.82 8.61 -13.43
N LEU A 129 -17.14 8.56 -13.56
CA LEU A 129 -18.07 8.57 -12.42
C LEU A 129 -18.23 7.15 -11.84
N VAL A 130 -17.18 6.65 -11.20
CA VAL A 130 -17.17 5.31 -10.60
C VAL A 130 -17.88 5.37 -9.24
N PRO A 131 -18.95 4.58 -9.03
CA PRO A 131 -19.61 4.51 -7.72
C PRO A 131 -18.71 3.85 -6.69
N ARG A 132 -19.05 4.02 -5.41
CA ARG A 132 -18.37 3.30 -4.34
C ARG A 132 -18.66 1.81 -4.44
N THR A 133 -17.63 1.00 -4.34
CA THR A 133 -17.68 -0.46 -4.24
C THR A 133 -17.79 -0.84 -2.77
N PRO A 134 -18.63 -1.81 -2.40
CA PRO A 134 -18.71 -2.29 -1.01
C PRO A 134 -17.35 -2.69 -0.44
N LYS A 135 -17.12 -2.39 0.83
CA LYS A 135 -15.84 -2.68 1.49
C LYS A 135 -15.43 -4.17 1.40
N SER A 136 -16.41 -5.09 1.45
CA SER A 136 -16.17 -6.52 1.27
C SER A 136 -15.49 -6.84 -0.05
N ASP A 137 -16.01 -6.26 -1.14
CA ASP A 137 -15.53 -6.51 -2.50
C ASP A 137 -14.16 -5.86 -2.74
N VAL A 138 -13.88 -4.75 -2.04
CA VAL A 138 -12.54 -4.13 -2.05
C VAL A 138 -11.54 -5.02 -1.31
N TYR A 139 -11.92 -5.61 -0.17
CA TYR A 139 -11.08 -6.60 0.52
C TYR A 139 -10.85 -7.85 -0.34
N ASP A 140 -11.87 -8.37 -1.03
CA ASP A 140 -11.75 -9.50 -1.96
C ASP A 140 -10.77 -9.18 -3.09
N PHE A 141 -10.85 -7.99 -3.65
CA PHE A 141 -9.91 -7.53 -4.67
C PHE A 141 -8.47 -7.49 -4.14
N VAL A 142 -8.24 -6.87 -2.98
CA VAL A 142 -6.91 -6.75 -2.39
C VAL A 142 -6.32 -8.11 -2.05
N GLU A 143 -7.11 -9.01 -1.46
CA GLU A 143 -6.72 -10.39 -1.17
C GLU A 143 -6.28 -11.11 -2.44
N THR A 144 -7.11 -11.07 -3.50
CA THR A 144 -6.84 -11.72 -4.79
C THR A 144 -5.56 -11.17 -5.45
N GLU A 145 -5.37 -9.85 -5.43
CA GLU A 145 -4.17 -9.21 -5.96
C GLU A 145 -2.91 -9.73 -5.22
N LEU A 146 -2.93 -9.73 -3.90
CA LEU A 146 -1.79 -10.14 -3.07
C LEU A 146 -1.49 -11.64 -3.19
N GLU A 147 -2.49 -12.49 -3.35
CA GLU A 147 -2.29 -13.92 -3.61
C GLU A 147 -1.57 -14.15 -4.94
N GLN A 148 -2.08 -13.54 -6.01
CA GLN A 148 -1.53 -13.73 -7.35
C GLN A 148 -0.09 -13.22 -7.45
N ILE A 149 0.19 -12.02 -6.93
CA ILE A 149 1.56 -11.46 -6.99
C ILE A 149 2.51 -12.20 -6.07
N GLY A 150 2.04 -12.81 -4.99
CA GLY A 150 2.84 -13.65 -4.11
C GLY A 150 3.45 -14.86 -4.82
N GLU A 151 2.89 -15.31 -5.95
CA GLU A 151 3.48 -16.37 -6.76
C GLU A 151 4.50 -15.85 -7.79
N ILE A 152 4.47 -14.54 -8.11
CA ILE A 152 5.34 -13.91 -9.11
C ILE A 152 6.55 -13.25 -8.45
N LEU A 153 6.36 -12.57 -7.32
CA LEU A 153 7.42 -11.85 -6.62
C LEU A 153 8.53 -12.79 -6.13
N PRO A 154 9.80 -12.35 -6.19
CA PRO A 154 10.92 -13.11 -5.66
C PRO A 154 10.85 -13.22 -4.13
N TYR A 155 11.50 -14.22 -3.57
CA TYR A 155 11.75 -14.26 -2.13
C TYR A 155 12.69 -13.12 -1.71
N ALA A 156 12.54 -12.62 -0.49
CA ALA A 156 13.36 -11.53 0.03
C ALA A 156 14.86 -11.85 -0.05
N ARG A 157 15.23 -13.11 0.21
CA ARG A 157 16.62 -13.62 0.11
C ARG A 157 17.19 -13.62 -1.32
N GLU A 158 16.34 -13.55 -2.34
CA GLU A 158 16.74 -13.53 -3.75
C GLU A 158 16.91 -12.11 -4.29
N ILE A 159 16.48 -11.11 -3.52
CA ILE A 159 16.57 -9.69 -3.90
C ILE A 159 17.99 -9.21 -3.61
N PRO A 160 18.75 -8.74 -4.63
CA PRO A 160 20.09 -8.21 -4.44
C PRO A 160 20.11 -7.05 -3.43
N ALA A 161 21.20 -6.90 -2.69
CA ALA A 161 21.37 -5.82 -1.71
C ALA A 161 21.16 -4.41 -2.32
N THR A 162 21.51 -4.23 -3.59
CA THR A 162 21.30 -2.97 -4.34
C THR A 162 19.82 -2.67 -4.64
N GLU A 163 18.94 -3.65 -4.47
CA GLU A 163 17.50 -3.56 -4.69
C GLU A 163 16.68 -3.78 -3.41
N HIS A 164 17.32 -3.77 -2.24
CA HIS A 164 16.59 -3.88 -0.98
C HIS A 164 15.54 -2.78 -0.85
N GLY A 165 14.38 -3.14 -0.31
CA GLY A 165 13.20 -2.27 -0.23
C GLY A 165 12.18 -2.50 -1.36
N ARG A 166 12.50 -3.36 -2.34
CA ARG A 166 11.50 -3.82 -3.34
C ARG A 166 10.55 -4.82 -2.71
N ALA A 167 9.34 -4.93 -3.28
CA ALA A 167 8.35 -5.89 -2.79
C ALA A 167 8.84 -7.32 -2.98
N SER A 168 8.77 -8.10 -1.92
CA SER A 168 9.06 -9.54 -1.93
C SER A 168 7.78 -10.36 -1.78
N ARG A 169 7.90 -11.65 -2.00
CA ARG A 169 6.83 -12.64 -1.78
C ARG A 169 6.33 -12.61 -0.35
N GLU A 170 7.24 -12.60 0.60
CA GLU A 170 6.91 -12.55 2.03
C GLU A 170 6.23 -11.23 2.41
N ALA A 171 6.61 -10.12 1.78
CA ALA A 171 5.93 -8.84 1.98
C ALA A 171 4.47 -8.90 1.49
N ALA A 172 4.19 -9.58 0.36
CA ALA A 172 2.83 -9.78 -0.12
C ALA A 172 2.02 -10.67 0.85
N TRP A 173 2.60 -11.75 1.37
CA TRP A 173 1.94 -12.61 2.36
C TRP A 173 1.69 -11.89 3.68
N ALA A 174 2.68 -11.14 4.19
CA ALA A 174 2.54 -10.37 5.42
C ALA A 174 1.43 -9.30 5.30
N LEU A 175 1.41 -8.59 4.16
CA LEU A 175 0.35 -7.62 3.89
C LEU A 175 -1.01 -8.31 3.81
N ASN A 176 -1.10 -9.47 3.11
CA ASN A 176 -2.34 -10.21 2.99
C ASN A 176 -2.86 -10.71 4.34
N GLY A 177 -1.98 -11.21 5.20
CA GLY A 177 -2.31 -11.58 6.58
C GLY A 177 -2.95 -10.41 7.33
N ARG A 178 -2.36 -9.20 7.21
CA ARG A 178 -2.90 -7.98 7.84
C ARG A 178 -4.24 -7.55 7.24
N VAL A 179 -4.37 -7.56 5.91
CA VAL A 179 -5.63 -7.24 5.20
C VAL A 179 -6.76 -8.13 5.67
N LEU A 180 -6.52 -9.43 5.73
CA LEU A 180 -7.49 -10.44 6.14
C LEU A 180 -7.88 -10.32 7.61
N LEU A 181 -6.95 -9.88 8.47
CA LEU A 181 -7.27 -9.57 9.86
C LEU A 181 -8.30 -8.43 9.96
N PHE A 182 -8.11 -7.35 9.18
CA PHE A 182 -9.06 -6.24 9.13
C PHE A 182 -10.39 -6.61 8.45
N ALA A 183 -10.37 -7.58 7.54
CA ALA A 183 -11.56 -8.15 6.92
C ALA A 183 -12.27 -9.21 7.80
N GLU A 184 -11.78 -9.46 9.02
CA GLU A 184 -12.29 -10.46 9.97
C GLU A 184 -12.21 -11.91 9.45
N ARG A 185 -11.30 -12.18 8.50
CA ARG A 185 -11.04 -13.51 7.91
C ARG A 185 -9.88 -14.20 8.63
N TYR A 186 -10.06 -14.50 9.90
CA TYR A 186 -8.99 -14.88 10.83
C TYR A 186 -8.22 -16.14 10.43
N GLU A 187 -8.89 -17.18 9.94
CA GLU A 187 -8.23 -18.42 9.50
C GLU A 187 -7.28 -18.18 8.33
N ARG A 188 -7.73 -17.38 7.36
CA ARG A 188 -6.90 -17.02 6.20
C ARG A 188 -5.77 -16.06 6.58
N SER A 189 -6.03 -15.13 7.49
CA SER A 189 -5.01 -14.25 8.07
C SER A 189 -3.89 -15.07 8.73
N ALA A 190 -4.26 -16.05 9.56
CA ALA A 190 -3.31 -16.95 10.20
C ALA A 190 -2.52 -17.79 9.19
N PHE A 191 -3.16 -18.26 8.12
CA PHE A 191 -2.50 -19.00 7.04
C PHE A 191 -1.38 -18.19 6.39
N PHE A 192 -1.64 -16.94 5.97
CA PHE A 192 -0.63 -16.10 5.32
C PHE A 192 0.47 -15.65 6.29
N SER A 193 0.12 -15.30 7.52
CA SER A 193 1.10 -14.98 8.55
C SER A 193 2.03 -16.16 8.85
N LYS A 194 1.48 -17.38 8.89
CA LYS A 194 2.26 -18.60 9.08
C LYS A 194 3.22 -18.86 7.93
N LYS A 195 2.83 -18.59 6.66
CA LYS A 195 3.75 -18.73 5.51
C LYS A 195 5.03 -17.91 5.72
N VAL A 196 4.92 -16.67 6.22
CA VAL A 196 6.08 -15.82 6.50
C VAL A 196 6.97 -16.41 7.60
N ILE A 197 6.36 -16.91 8.68
CA ILE A 197 7.07 -17.52 9.82
C ILE A 197 7.80 -18.80 9.38
N ASP A 198 7.15 -19.64 8.58
CA ASP A 198 7.69 -20.92 8.14
C ASP A 198 8.90 -20.77 7.20
N GLU A 199 9.04 -19.64 6.49
CA GLU A 199 10.22 -19.35 5.65
C GLU A 199 11.51 -19.16 6.47
N LYS A 200 11.42 -18.80 7.75
CA LYS A 200 12.56 -18.65 8.69
C LYS A 200 13.69 -17.74 8.19
N TYR A 201 13.38 -16.84 7.29
CA TYR A 201 14.32 -15.84 6.77
C TYR A 201 14.37 -14.58 7.66
N PHE A 202 13.24 -14.25 8.27
CA PHE A 202 13.13 -13.14 9.22
C PHE A 202 13.09 -13.68 10.64
N GLU A 203 13.84 -13.06 11.53
CA GLU A 203 13.87 -13.36 12.95
C GLU A 203 13.47 -12.10 13.74
N LEU A 204 12.92 -12.31 14.93
CA LEU A 204 12.71 -11.21 15.87
C LEU A 204 14.07 -10.85 16.47
N ASP A 205 14.34 -9.55 16.61
CA ASP A 205 15.54 -9.10 17.33
C ASP A 205 15.37 -9.38 18.82
N ASP A 206 16.38 -9.99 19.42
CA ASP A 206 16.40 -10.33 20.85
C ASP A 206 16.69 -9.09 21.73
N ASP A 207 17.27 -8.03 21.15
CA ASP A 207 17.59 -6.78 21.86
C ASP A 207 16.87 -5.59 21.22
N TYR A 208 15.73 -5.22 21.80
CA TYR A 208 14.96 -4.05 21.38
C TYR A 208 15.77 -2.74 21.41
N ASN A 209 16.81 -2.64 22.26
CA ASN A 209 17.64 -1.43 22.37
C ASN A 209 18.77 -1.39 21.34
N ALA A 210 18.98 -2.46 20.57
CA ALA A 210 19.98 -2.52 19.49
C ALA A 210 19.42 -1.97 18.15
N LEU A 211 18.12 -1.67 18.07
CA LEU A 211 17.46 -1.01 16.96
C LEU A 211 17.61 0.50 17.07
#